data_ac21de44724fbf4ca813818152dbf7a0
#
_entry.id   ac21de44724fbf4ca813818152dbf7a0
#
_cell.length_a   1.000
_cell.length_b   1.000
_cell.length_c   1.000
_cell.angle_alpha   90.00
_cell.angle_beta   90.00
_cell.angle_gamma   90.00
#
_symmetry.space_group_name_H-M   'P 1'
#
loop_
_entity.id
_entity.type
_entity.pdbx_description
1 polymer ?
#
loop_
_entity_poly.entity_id
_entity_poly.type
_entity_poly.pdbx_seq_one_letter_code
_entity_poly.pdbx_strand_id
1 'polypeptide(L)'
;MHGLLTVLAMGALVAAGAEPAKELFAVDAQIPAGNVVVEKIEGDTVRVRPDLRDTQGDWFYWAFRVKGAAGRTLTFNFGGAYGGAVVGTRGPVVSTDKGGSWSYACEKSFTQKAFVYSFAKDADEVWFYECHPYLQSDWEAFLARHATDRGTSFKTDVLCRTKKGRDVERALFGCLGRKPKYTMLLTSRHHASESVATYALEGFLEAVLAKDELGAWLRANVEVMVVPFMDKDGCVDGDQGKNRKPHDHNRDYTAFLHPETKATVAWIKERTDDRLDVWIDLHCPWIRGHSNEFVYSPLKRDVNNRNAAAEWRFDALLEKLQCGSLNYKASDDLPYGQAWNTGGNYAKGWSAINWALNKLPEIKLAHTFEIPFATANGATVTPDKVRDLGRDLAKTLKAFLDEN
;
A
#
# COMPACT_ATOMS: atom_id res chain seq x y z
N MET A 1 24.69 -90.32 29.06
CA MET A 1 25.31 -89.43 28.06
C MET A 1 24.38 -88.20 27.89
N HIS A 2 24.79 -87.12 28.46
CA HIS A 2 24.01 -85.91 28.48
C HIS A 2 24.49 -84.94 27.34
N GLY A 3 23.63 -84.61 26.39
CA GLY A 3 23.93 -83.65 25.36
C GLY A 3 23.42 -82.29 25.76
N LEU A 4 24.32 -81.29 25.87
CA LEU A 4 24.04 -79.91 26.14
C LEU A 4 23.67 -79.23 24.83
N LEU A 5 22.45 -78.67 24.75
CA LEU A 5 22.07 -77.78 23.66
C LEU A 5 22.40 -76.34 24.09
N THR A 6 23.28 -75.70 23.34
CA THR A 6 23.59 -74.22 23.48
C THR A 6 22.66 -73.46 22.58
N VAL A 7 21.79 -72.59 23.17
CA VAL A 7 20.93 -71.67 22.43
C VAL A 7 21.67 -70.34 22.27
N LEU A 8 22.03 -69.97 21.03
CA LEU A 8 22.50 -68.59 20.70
C LEU A 8 21.32 -67.66 20.62
N ALA A 9 21.28 -66.67 21.50
CA ALA A 9 20.36 -65.56 21.40
C ALA A 9 20.95 -64.48 20.47
N MET A 10 20.34 -64.27 19.30
CA MET A 10 20.60 -63.12 18.42
C MET A 10 19.86 -61.89 18.97
N GLY A 11 20.61 -61.01 19.56
CA GLY A 11 20.09 -59.65 19.94
C GLY A 11 19.85 -58.83 18.70
N ALA A 12 18.60 -58.51 18.43
CA ALA A 12 18.23 -57.51 17.43
C ALA A 12 18.59 -56.10 17.96
N LEU A 13 19.56 -55.44 17.31
CA LEU A 13 19.83 -54.03 17.51
C LEU A 13 18.66 -53.24 16.90
N VAL A 14 17.77 -52.73 17.75
CA VAL A 14 16.78 -51.70 17.33
C VAL A 14 17.55 -50.41 17.12
N ALA A 15 17.70 -50.01 15.88
CA ALA A 15 18.19 -48.66 15.55
C ALA A 15 17.19 -47.65 16.14
N ALA A 16 17.62 -46.89 17.14
CA ALA A 16 16.86 -45.76 17.63
C ALA A 16 16.68 -44.79 16.48
N GLY A 17 15.44 -44.61 16.02
CA GLY A 17 15.09 -43.60 15.04
C GLY A 17 15.47 -42.26 15.61
N ALA A 18 16.34 -41.56 14.91
CA ALA A 18 16.62 -40.17 15.24
C ALA A 18 15.29 -39.41 15.20
N GLU A 19 14.87 -38.84 16.34
CA GLU A 19 13.78 -37.87 16.34
C GLU A 19 14.11 -36.79 15.32
N PRO A 20 13.11 -36.31 14.50
CA PRO A 20 13.36 -35.19 13.60
C PRO A 20 13.84 -34.03 14.43
N ALA A 21 15.01 -33.49 14.09
CA ALA A 21 15.59 -32.35 14.77
C ALA A 21 14.53 -31.25 14.84
N LYS A 22 14.13 -30.87 16.05
CA LYS A 22 13.15 -29.79 16.30
C LYS A 22 13.63 -28.54 15.59
N GLU A 23 12.85 -28.01 14.67
CA GLU A 23 13.19 -26.78 13.99
C GLU A 23 13.45 -25.69 15.04
N LEU A 24 14.65 -25.12 15.01
CA LEU A 24 15.10 -24.16 16.02
C LEU A 24 14.50 -22.76 15.83
N PHE A 25 13.72 -22.53 14.76
CA PHE A 25 13.11 -21.25 14.47
C PHE A 25 11.68 -21.43 13.95
N ALA A 26 10.88 -20.36 14.03
CA ALA A 26 9.51 -20.32 13.54
C ALA A 26 9.32 -19.18 12.54
N VAL A 27 8.45 -19.41 11.54
CA VAL A 27 8.00 -18.38 10.57
C VAL A 27 6.48 -18.35 10.61
N ASP A 28 5.91 -17.17 10.87
CA ASP A 28 4.45 -17.00 10.93
C ASP A 28 4.00 -15.59 10.49
N ALA A 29 2.70 -15.43 10.27
CA ALA A 29 2.05 -14.17 9.91
C ALA A 29 1.48 -13.41 11.13
N GLN A 30 1.90 -13.69 12.36
CA GLN A 30 1.35 -13.07 13.56
C GLN A 30 1.97 -11.69 13.84
N ILE A 31 1.86 -10.81 12.85
CA ILE A 31 2.24 -9.38 12.88
C ILE A 31 1.12 -8.55 12.24
N PRO A 32 1.07 -7.23 12.46
CA PRO A 32 0.09 -6.38 11.79
C PRO A 32 0.12 -6.58 10.28
N ALA A 33 -1.04 -6.71 9.64
CA ALA A 33 -1.18 -7.00 8.22
C ALA A 33 -0.37 -8.24 7.73
N GLY A 34 -0.15 -9.21 8.60
CA GLY A 34 0.62 -10.41 8.28
C GLY A 34 -0.04 -11.30 7.22
N ASN A 35 0.75 -11.79 6.27
CA ASN A 35 0.29 -12.58 5.15
C ASN A 35 1.40 -13.51 4.66
N VAL A 36 1.36 -14.78 5.00
CA VAL A 36 2.25 -15.79 4.46
C VAL A 36 1.66 -17.20 4.66
N VAL A 37 1.85 -18.05 3.69
CA VAL A 37 1.73 -19.51 3.86
C VAL A 37 3.12 -20.10 3.84
N VAL A 38 3.52 -20.76 4.93
CA VAL A 38 4.75 -21.56 5.01
C VAL A 38 4.43 -22.93 4.45
N GLU A 39 5.03 -23.27 3.32
CA GLU A 39 4.80 -24.55 2.64
C GLU A 39 5.73 -25.65 3.18
N LYS A 40 7.00 -25.30 3.43
CA LYS A 40 8.02 -26.26 3.90
C LYS A 40 9.22 -25.52 4.49
N ILE A 41 9.84 -26.11 5.50
CA ILE A 41 11.16 -25.72 6.01
C ILE A 41 12.11 -26.91 5.85
N GLU A 42 13.23 -26.70 5.18
CA GLU A 42 14.28 -27.71 4.94
C GLU A 42 15.64 -27.10 5.29
N GLY A 43 16.13 -27.40 6.50
CA GLY A 43 17.36 -26.80 7.01
C GLY A 43 17.28 -25.28 7.11
N ASP A 44 18.05 -24.58 6.28
CA ASP A 44 18.07 -23.10 6.20
C ASP A 44 17.24 -22.55 5.02
N THR A 45 16.47 -23.40 4.34
CA THR A 45 15.58 -22.99 3.26
C THR A 45 14.13 -23.05 3.70
N VAL A 46 13.45 -21.91 3.61
CA VAL A 46 12.03 -21.74 3.90
C VAL A 46 11.27 -21.52 2.60
N ARG A 47 10.37 -22.44 2.25
CA ARG A 47 9.45 -22.27 1.12
C ARG A 47 8.20 -21.58 1.63
N VAL A 48 7.90 -20.44 1.04
CA VAL A 48 6.77 -19.60 1.40
C VAL A 48 6.02 -19.13 0.15
N ARG A 49 4.80 -18.70 0.33
CA ARG A 49 4.05 -17.98 -0.70
C ARG A 49 3.12 -16.93 -0.08
N PRO A 50 2.71 -15.90 -0.85
CA PRO A 50 1.60 -15.05 -0.48
C PRO A 50 0.32 -15.88 -0.25
N ASP A 51 -0.48 -15.50 0.75
CA ASP A 51 -1.84 -16.02 0.89
C ASP A 51 -2.79 -15.13 0.10
N LEU A 52 -3.37 -15.64 -0.98
CA LEU A 52 -4.25 -14.86 -1.86
C LEU A 52 -5.63 -14.63 -1.26
N ARG A 53 -6.05 -15.54 -0.35
CA ARG A 53 -7.36 -15.46 0.31
C ARG A 53 -8.51 -15.30 -0.70
N ASP A 54 -9.17 -14.14 -0.72
CA ASP A 54 -10.28 -13.84 -1.63
C ASP A 54 -9.86 -13.25 -3.00
N THR A 55 -8.57 -13.01 -3.20
CA THR A 55 -8.01 -12.47 -4.43
C THR A 55 -7.81 -13.54 -5.50
N GLN A 56 -8.11 -13.20 -6.75
CA GLN A 56 -7.91 -14.06 -7.92
C GLN A 56 -6.70 -13.60 -8.73
N GLY A 57 -5.91 -14.55 -9.24
CA GLY A 57 -4.74 -14.29 -10.07
C GLY A 57 -3.43 -14.26 -9.27
N ASP A 58 -2.36 -13.85 -9.93
CA ASP A 58 -1.01 -13.81 -9.35
C ASP A 58 -0.79 -12.47 -8.67
N TRP A 59 -0.85 -12.44 -7.34
CA TRP A 59 -0.59 -11.25 -6.54
C TRP A 59 0.57 -11.51 -5.58
N PHE A 60 1.16 -10.43 -5.06
CA PHE A 60 2.52 -10.44 -4.54
C PHE A 60 2.67 -9.95 -3.10
N TYR A 61 1.62 -9.44 -2.47
CA TYR A 61 1.74 -8.96 -1.09
C TYR A 61 1.98 -10.11 -0.11
N TRP A 62 2.98 -9.95 0.72
CA TRP A 62 3.29 -10.83 1.84
C TRP A 62 3.97 -10.04 2.96
N ALA A 63 3.76 -10.51 4.20
CA ALA A 63 4.39 -10.00 5.40
C ALA A 63 4.47 -11.12 6.44
N PHE A 64 5.63 -11.31 7.05
CA PHE A 64 5.81 -12.35 8.06
C PHE A 64 6.92 -12.01 9.04
N ARG A 65 6.94 -12.73 10.16
CA ARG A 65 8.05 -12.68 11.12
C ARG A 65 8.77 -13.99 11.19
N VAL A 66 10.03 -13.92 11.64
CA VAL A 66 10.88 -15.07 11.97
C VAL A 66 11.34 -14.91 13.41
N LYS A 67 11.21 -15.99 14.21
CA LYS A 67 11.66 -16.06 15.60
C LYS A 67 12.68 -17.15 15.78
N GLY A 68 13.68 -16.94 16.65
CA GLY A 68 14.66 -17.95 17.06
C GLY A 68 15.68 -18.31 15.98
N ALA A 69 15.90 -17.46 14.98
CA ALA A 69 16.88 -17.68 13.91
C ALA A 69 18.23 -16.97 14.16
N ALA A 70 18.53 -16.56 15.39
CA ALA A 70 19.75 -15.86 15.74
C ALA A 70 21.02 -16.52 15.23
N GLY A 71 21.87 -15.77 14.53
CA GLY A 71 23.14 -16.24 13.95
C GLY A 71 23.02 -17.14 12.71
N ARG A 72 21.79 -17.43 12.21
CA ARG A 72 21.55 -18.23 11.00
C ARG A 72 21.49 -17.35 9.76
N THR A 73 21.74 -17.97 8.62
CA THR A 73 21.44 -17.38 7.30
C THR A 73 20.36 -18.21 6.64
N LEU A 74 19.18 -17.63 6.42
CA LEU A 74 18.04 -18.32 5.84
C LEU A 74 17.78 -17.83 4.41
N THR A 75 17.35 -18.78 3.56
CA THR A 75 16.85 -18.50 2.21
C THR A 75 15.34 -18.62 2.22
N PHE A 76 14.64 -17.53 1.88
CA PHE A 76 13.20 -17.51 1.68
C PHE A 76 12.91 -17.66 0.19
N ASN A 77 12.24 -18.76 -0.18
CA ASN A 77 11.95 -19.08 -1.57
C ASN A 77 10.44 -19.12 -1.79
N PHE A 78 9.95 -18.23 -2.63
CA PHE A 78 8.54 -18.11 -2.98
C PHE A 78 8.09 -19.08 -4.10
N GLY A 79 8.94 -19.98 -4.52
CA GLY A 79 8.64 -21.16 -5.34
C GLY A 79 7.80 -20.93 -6.58
N GLY A 80 7.40 -22.02 -7.24
CA GLY A 80 6.69 -22.02 -8.52
C GLY A 80 5.18 -21.74 -8.49
N ALA A 81 4.60 -21.32 -7.36
CA ALA A 81 3.15 -21.19 -7.23
C ALA A 81 2.55 -20.01 -8.01
N TYR A 82 3.35 -18.97 -8.27
CA TYR A 82 2.90 -17.76 -8.97
C TYR A 82 3.83 -17.47 -10.14
N GLY A 83 3.24 -17.19 -11.30
CA GLY A 83 3.97 -16.90 -12.52
C GLY A 83 4.79 -15.61 -12.43
N GLY A 84 4.38 -14.68 -11.57
CA GLY A 84 4.94 -13.33 -11.44
C GLY A 84 6.06 -13.17 -10.41
N ALA A 85 6.61 -11.97 -10.34
CA ALA A 85 7.52 -11.54 -9.30
C ALA A 85 6.75 -11.29 -8.00
N VAL A 86 7.35 -11.63 -6.85
CA VAL A 86 6.82 -11.38 -5.50
C VAL A 86 7.83 -10.67 -4.58
N VAL A 87 9.02 -10.39 -5.10
CA VAL A 87 10.06 -9.61 -4.42
C VAL A 87 10.35 -8.36 -5.25
N GLY A 88 10.25 -7.22 -4.62
CA GLY A 88 10.47 -5.92 -5.26
C GLY A 88 11.90 -5.70 -5.75
N THR A 89 12.13 -4.60 -6.47
CA THR A 89 13.42 -4.29 -7.13
C THR A 89 14.54 -3.92 -6.15
N ARG A 90 14.24 -3.77 -4.85
CA ARG A 90 15.21 -3.53 -3.76
C ARG A 90 15.22 -4.66 -2.73
N GLY A 91 14.53 -5.78 -3.00
CA GLY A 91 14.32 -6.83 -2.01
C GLY A 91 13.25 -6.45 -0.98
N PRO A 92 13.08 -7.26 0.07
CA PRO A 92 12.13 -6.96 1.15
C PRO A 92 12.61 -5.82 2.04
N VAL A 93 11.68 -5.21 2.77
CA VAL A 93 12.04 -4.40 3.93
C VAL A 93 12.04 -5.25 5.21
N VAL A 94 12.86 -4.88 6.16
CA VAL A 94 13.06 -5.58 7.41
C VAL A 94 12.97 -4.63 8.60
N SER A 95 12.40 -5.15 9.69
CA SER A 95 12.44 -4.53 11.01
C SER A 95 12.99 -5.52 12.03
N THR A 96 13.95 -5.08 12.85
CA THR A 96 14.51 -5.81 13.98
C THR A 96 14.00 -5.30 15.33
N ASP A 97 13.15 -4.30 15.32
CA ASP A 97 12.57 -3.62 16.47
C ASP A 97 11.02 -3.68 16.47
N LYS A 98 10.46 -4.75 15.90
CA LYS A 98 9.01 -5.05 15.86
C LYS A 98 8.19 -3.93 15.21
N GLY A 99 8.70 -3.36 14.14
CA GLY A 99 8.01 -2.35 13.35
C GLY A 99 8.31 -0.90 13.74
N GLY A 100 9.22 -0.67 14.68
CA GLY A 100 9.62 0.68 15.06
C GLY A 100 10.41 1.40 13.97
N SER A 101 11.21 0.66 13.19
CA SER A 101 11.95 1.17 12.04
C SER A 101 12.03 0.14 10.91
N TRP A 102 12.22 0.63 9.68
CA TRP A 102 12.24 -0.20 8.47
C TRP A 102 13.40 0.18 7.56
N SER A 103 14.07 -0.84 7.02
CA SER A 103 15.12 -0.67 6.00
C SER A 103 15.03 -1.80 4.98
N TYR A 104 15.61 -1.60 3.77
CA TYR A 104 15.75 -2.70 2.82
C TYR A 104 16.73 -3.74 3.36
N ALA A 105 16.31 -5.01 3.35
CA ALA A 105 17.02 -6.10 4.01
C ALA A 105 18.31 -6.51 3.31
N CYS A 106 18.37 -6.38 1.98
CA CYS A 106 19.46 -6.93 1.17
C CYS A 106 19.65 -6.11 -0.10
N GLU A 107 20.81 -5.51 -0.27
CA GLU A 107 21.10 -4.80 -1.51
C GLU A 107 21.40 -5.71 -2.71
N LYS A 108 21.80 -6.98 -2.49
CA LYS A 108 22.31 -7.87 -3.55
C LYS A 108 21.96 -9.35 -3.43
N SER A 109 21.21 -9.78 -2.42
CA SER A 109 20.96 -11.21 -2.15
C SER A 109 19.50 -11.61 -2.40
N PHE A 110 18.94 -11.19 -3.53
CA PHE A 110 17.56 -11.50 -3.89
C PHE A 110 17.36 -11.68 -5.40
N THR A 111 16.31 -12.39 -5.74
CA THR A 111 15.76 -12.55 -7.10
C THR A 111 14.31 -12.07 -7.11
N GLN A 112 13.62 -12.26 -8.22
CA GLN A 112 12.17 -11.97 -8.29
C GLN A 112 11.31 -12.84 -7.37
N LYS A 113 11.84 -13.98 -6.90
CA LYS A 113 11.09 -15.00 -6.15
C LYS A 113 11.82 -15.55 -4.92
N ALA A 114 12.92 -14.96 -4.53
CA ALA A 114 13.67 -15.41 -3.37
C ALA A 114 14.53 -14.30 -2.79
N PHE A 115 14.82 -14.38 -1.51
CA PHE A 115 15.84 -13.57 -0.87
C PHE A 115 16.57 -14.35 0.22
N VAL A 116 17.79 -13.92 0.54
CA VAL A 116 18.63 -14.49 1.60
C VAL A 116 18.79 -13.43 2.69
N TYR A 117 18.65 -13.83 3.96
CA TYR A 117 18.86 -12.94 5.10
C TYR A 117 19.72 -13.62 6.17
N SER A 118 20.75 -12.88 6.64
CA SER A 118 21.62 -13.31 7.75
C SER A 118 21.16 -12.62 9.02
N PHE A 119 20.68 -13.42 9.97
CA PHE A 119 20.21 -12.95 11.25
C PHE A 119 21.38 -12.60 12.18
N ALA A 120 21.32 -11.48 12.84
CA ALA A 120 22.28 -11.12 13.89
C ALA A 120 22.25 -12.16 15.02
N LYS A 121 23.38 -12.32 15.75
CA LYS A 121 23.51 -13.33 16.82
C LYS A 121 22.59 -13.08 18.02
N ASP A 122 22.10 -11.89 18.16
CA ASP A 122 21.19 -11.40 19.21
C ASP A 122 19.75 -11.14 18.68
N ALA A 123 19.48 -11.47 17.41
CA ALA A 123 18.16 -11.31 16.82
C ALA A 123 17.16 -12.35 17.33
N ASP A 124 16.26 -11.95 18.21
CA ASP A 124 15.17 -12.80 18.72
C ASP A 124 14.02 -12.92 17.75
N GLU A 125 13.60 -11.78 17.18
CA GLU A 125 12.48 -11.68 16.25
C GLU A 125 12.80 -10.65 15.15
N VAL A 126 12.52 -11.01 13.89
CA VAL A 126 12.71 -10.14 12.72
C VAL A 126 11.45 -10.17 11.86
N TRP A 127 10.96 -9.00 11.47
CA TRP A 127 9.80 -8.85 10.60
C TRP A 127 10.22 -8.51 9.18
N PHE A 128 9.54 -9.09 8.21
CA PHE A 128 9.74 -8.87 6.78
C PHE A 128 8.44 -8.48 6.11
N TYR A 129 8.50 -7.45 5.28
CA TYR A 129 7.41 -7.05 4.38
C TYR A 129 7.94 -6.92 2.95
N GLU A 130 7.06 -7.08 1.98
CA GLU A 130 7.42 -6.95 0.57
C GLU A 130 7.80 -5.50 0.20
N CYS A 131 7.27 -4.51 0.91
CA CYS A 131 7.55 -3.08 0.77
C CYS A 131 7.44 -2.36 2.13
N HIS A 132 7.73 -1.07 2.18
CA HIS A 132 7.49 -0.27 3.38
C HIS A 132 6.00 -0.28 3.77
N PRO A 133 5.63 -0.87 4.91
CA PRO A 133 4.25 -0.91 5.36
C PRO A 133 3.80 0.48 5.84
N TYR A 134 2.54 0.82 5.60
CA TYR A 134 1.83 1.88 6.31
C TYR A 134 0.67 1.25 7.04
N LEU A 135 0.77 1.17 8.34
CA LEU A 135 -0.15 0.47 9.23
C LEU A 135 -1.10 1.45 9.93
N GLN A 136 -2.09 0.90 10.65
CA GLN A 136 -2.97 1.69 11.50
C GLN A 136 -2.20 2.53 12.52
N SER A 137 -1.15 1.95 13.12
CA SER A 137 -0.27 2.65 14.06
C SER A 137 0.46 3.85 13.46
N ASP A 138 0.78 3.83 12.15
CA ASP A 138 1.43 4.96 11.49
C ASP A 138 0.47 6.15 11.37
N TRP A 139 -0.79 5.87 10.99
CA TRP A 139 -1.84 6.89 10.96
C TRP A 139 -2.11 7.49 12.34
N GLU A 140 -2.20 6.66 13.36
CA GLU A 140 -2.37 7.09 14.75
C GLU A 140 -1.19 7.93 15.24
N ALA A 141 0.05 7.52 14.90
CA ALA A 141 1.25 8.27 15.21
C ALA A 141 1.30 9.62 14.48
N PHE A 142 0.89 9.67 13.20
CA PHE A 142 0.73 10.92 12.46
C PHE A 142 -0.24 11.87 13.17
N LEU A 143 -1.43 11.41 13.52
CA LEU A 143 -2.42 12.23 14.23
C LEU A 143 -1.92 12.69 15.61
N ALA A 144 -1.17 11.85 16.31
CA ALA A 144 -0.61 12.18 17.62
C ALA A 144 0.48 13.25 17.54
N ARG A 145 1.34 13.21 16.50
CA ARG A 145 2.34 14.27 16.25
C ARG A 145 1.71 15.66 16.06
N HIS A 146 0.49 15.70 15.53
CA HIS A 146 -0.25 16.94 15.24
C HIS A 146 -1.43 17.18 16.22
N ALA A 147 -1.40 16.59 17.41
CA ALA A 147 -2.51 16.66 18.36
C ALA A 147 -2.92 18.10 18.72
N THR A 148 -1.97 19.05 18.74
CA THR A 148 -2.22 20.49 19.00
C THR A 148 -3.03 21.18 17.92
N ASP A 149 -3.03 20.66 16.70
CA ASP A 149 -3.76 21.21 15.55
C ASP A 149 -5.19 20.61 15.43
N ARG A 150 -5.51 19.60 16.27
CA ARG A 150 -6.84 18.97 16.30
C ARG A 150 -7.91 19.97 16.70
N GLY A 151 -9.00 19.98 15.95
CA GLY A 151 -10.13 20.90 16.15
C GLY A 151 -9.96 22.26 15.47
N THR A 152 -8.72 22.70 15.19
CA THR A 152 -8.42 23.96 14.50
C THR A 152 -8.07 23.74 13.04
N SER A 153 -7.16 22.80 12.73
CA SER A 153 -6.68 22.53 11.37
C SER A 153 -7.07 21.14 10.87
N PHE A 154 -7.48 20.23 11.74
CA PHE A 154 -8.07 18.95 11.33
C PHE A 154 -9.09 18.39 12.34
N LYS A 155 -9.96 17.50 11.85
CA LYS A 155 -10.91 16.71 12.62
C LYS A 155 -10.93 15.29 12.09
N THR A 156 -11.12 14.33 12.99
CA THR A 156 -11.24 12.91 12.63
C THR A 156 -12.60 12.39 13.06
N ASP A 157 -13.16 11.45 12.30
CA ASP A 157 -14.44 10.81 12.55
C ASP A 157 -14.44 9.42 11.88
N VAL A 158 -15.53 8.69 12.04
CA VAL A 158 -15.77 7.41 11.36
C VAL A 158 -16.61 7.64 10.11
N LEU A 159 -16.13 7.16 8.98
CA LEU A 159 -16.86 7.19 7.71
C LEU A 159 -18.02 6.17 7.73
N CYS A 160 -17.69 4.94 8.09
CA CYS A 160 -18.63 3.82 8.19
C CYS A 160 -17.98 2.66 8.97
N ARG A 161 -18.72 1.57 9.11
CA ARG A 161 -18.17 0.28 9.55
C ARG A 161 -18.06 -0.69 8.40
N THR A 162 -16.93 -1.41 8.36
CA THR A 162 -16.69 -2.48 7.39
C THR A 162 -17.64 -3.66 7.61
N LYS A 163 -17.61 -4.62 6.68
CA LYS A 163 -18.34 -5.89 6.86
C LYS A 163 -17.86 -6.71 8.08
N LYS A 164 -16.61 -6.54 8.51
CA LYS A 164 -16.05 -7.18 9.71
C LYS A 164 -16.25 -6.34 10.98
N GLY A 165 -16.96 -5.19 10.87
CA GLY A 165 -17.31 -4.33 12.01
C GLY A 165 -16.23 -3.36 12.44
N ARG A 166 -15.16 -3.18 11.66
CA ARG A 166 -14.09 -2.20 11.92
C ARG A 166 -14.51 -0.81 11.52
N ASP A 167 -14.10 0.19 12.28
CA ASP A 167 -14.32 1.58 11.90
C ASP A 167 -13.38 1.97 10.73
N VAL A 168 -13.96 2.60 9.71
CA VAL A 168 -13.22 3.21 8.60
C VAL A 168 -13.03 4.67 8.92
N GLU A 169 -11.79 5.12 9.00
CA GLU A 169 -11.46 6.49 9.36
C GLU A 169 -11.81 7.45 8.22
N ARG A 170 -12.38 8.59 8.58
CA ARG A 170 -12.41 9.79 7.76
C ARG A 170 -11.83 10.97 8.50
N ALA A 171 -11.29 11.92 7.79
CA ALA A 171 -10.80 13.14 8.38
C ALA A 171 -11.07 14.35 7.48
N LEU A 172 -11.12 15.52 8.11
CA LEU A 172 -11.16 16.81 7.45
C LEU A 172 -9.91 17.58 7.86
N PHE A 173 -9.19 18.14 6.89
CA PHE A 173 -8.03 18.98 7.10
C PHE A 173 -8.20 20.33 6.39
N GLY A 174 -7.48 21.34 6.84
CA GLY A 174 -7.41 22.64 6.16
C GLY A 174 -8.48 23.62 6.59
N CYS A 175 -9.30 24.11 5.66
CA CYS A 175 -10.29 25.17 5.91
C CYS A 175 -11.49 24.63 6.69
N LEU A 176 -11.43 24.73 8.01
CA LEU A 176 -12.48 24.28 8.93
C LEU A 176 -13.22 25.48 9.54
N GLY A 177 -14.51 25.28 9.86
CA GLY A 177 -15.33 26.27 10.59
C GLY A 177 -15.83 27.46 9.74
N ARG A 178 -15.51 27.52 8.46
CA ARG A 178 -16.03 28.47 7.48
C ARG A 178 -16.23 27.79 6.13
N LYS A 179 -16.93 28.44 5.20
CA LYS A 179 -17.10 27.92 3.84
C LYS A 179 -15.75 27.93 3.12
N PRO A 180 -15.24 26.77 2.67
CA PRO A 180 -14.00 26.71 1.90
C PRO A 180 -14.22 27.33 0.49
N LYS A 181 -13.15 27.81 -0.12
CA LYS A 181 -13.15 28.20 -1.53
C LYS A 181 -13.17 26.99 -2.44
N TYR A 182 -12.45 25.92 -2.02
CA TYR A 182 -12.34 24.67 -2.73
C TYR A 182 -12.53 23.48 -1.78
N THR A 183 -13.08 22.40 -2.32
CA THR A 183 -13.21 21.10 -1.64
C THR A 183 -12.48 20.03 -2.40
N MET A 184 -11.71 19.20 -1.71
CA MET A 184 -11.06 18.06 -2.32
C MET A 184 -11.23 16.80 -1.50
N LEU A 185 -11.17 15.65 -2.17
CA LEU A 185 -11.07 14.33 -1.55
C LEU A 185 -9.72 13.71 -1.89
N LEU A 186 -9.05 13.19 -0.86
CA LEU A 186 -7.80 12.45 -0.96
C LEU A 186 -8.02 11.05 -0.41
N THR A 187 -7.83 10.04 -1.25
CA THR A 187 -8.03 8.64 -0.89
C THR A 187 -6.79 7.81 -1.14
N SER A 188 -6.62 6.74 -0.37
CA SER A 188 -5.62 5.71 -0.62
C SER A 188 -6.14 4.33 -0.19
N ARG A 189 -5.43 3.28 -0.57
CA ARG A 189 -5.72 1.90 -0.14
C ARG A 189 -7.09 1.37 -0.60
N HIS A 190 -7.57 1.78 -1.78
CA HIS A 190 -8.62 1.01 -2.46
C HIS A 190 -8.17 -0.44 -2.72
N HIS A 191 -6.87 -0.66 -2.87
CA HIS A 191 -6.25 -1.97 -2.80
C HIS A 191 -5.39 -2.04 -1.53
N ALA A 192 -5.67 -3.03 -0.70
CA ALA A 192 -5.11 -3.11 0.65
C ALA A 192 -3.58 -3.20 0.71
N SER A 193 -2.94 -3.84 -0.26
CA SER A 193 -1.49 -4.02 -0.31
C SER A 193 -0.69 -2.76 -0.67
N GLU A 194 -1.33 -1.74 -1.23
CA GLU A 194 -0.67 -0.55 -1.79
C GLU A 194 -0.26 0.47 -0.71
N SER A 195 0.48 0.01 0.32
CA SER A 195 0.79 0.79 1.53
C SER A 195 1.67 2.01 1.28
N VAL A 196 2.60 1.93 0.32
CA VAL A 196 3.57 2.99 0.03
C VAL A 196 2.87 4.29 -0.37
N ALA A 197 1.79 4.22 -1.15
CA ALA A 197 1.03 5.39 -1.59
C ALA A 197 0.44 6.21 -0.42
N THR A 198 0.18 5.58 0.74
CA THR A 198 -0.37 6.28 1.91
C THR A 198 0.64 7.26 2.53
N TYR A 199 1.95 7.06 2.35
CA TYR A 199 2.93 8.06 2.76
C TYR A 199 2.83 9.37 1.95
N ALA A 200 2.40 9.33 0.68
CA ALA A 200 2.12 10.54 -0.09
C ALA A 200 0.89 11.28 0.45
N LEU A 201 -0.16 10.53 0.86
CA LEU A 201 -1.30 11.12 1.56
C LEU A 201 -0.83 11.83 2.84
N GLU A 202 -0.02 11.18 3.67
CA GLU A 202 0.53 11.77 4.89
C GLU A 202 1.35 13.03 4.59
N GLY A 203 2.26 13.00 3.60
CA GLY A 203 3.07 14.14 3.20
C GLY A 203 2.24 15.33 2.69
N PHE A 204 1.15 15.07 1.97
CA PHE A 204 0.18 16.09 1.58
C PHE A 204 -0.44 16.76 2.81
N LEU A 205 -0.87 15.97 3.79
CA LEU A 205 -1.48 16.49 5.02
C LEU A 205 -0.46 17.24 5.90
N GLU A 206 0.81 16.82 5.93
CA GLU A 206 1.88 17.59 6.57
C GLU A 206 2.03 18.98 5.93
N ALA A 207 1.93 19.09 4.59
CA ALA A 207 1.94 20.39 3.92
C ALA A 207 0.73 21.26 4.31
N VAL A 208 -0.46 20.66 4.49
CA VAL A 208 -1.64 21.40 4.99
C VAL A 208 -1.40 21.94 6.41
N LEU A 209 -0.74 21.17 7.26
CA LEU A 209 -0.48 21.52 8.66
C LEU A 209 0.79 22.40 8.85
N ALA A 210 1.62 22.52 7.81
CA ALA A 210 2.87 23.28 7.88
C ALA A 210 2.62 24.76 8.24
N LYS A 211 3.56 25.34 9.01
CA LYS A 211 3.51 26.76 9.46
C LYS A 211 4.22 27.69 8.46
N ASP A 212 4.01 27.42 7.16
CA ASP A 212 4.56 28.19 6.06
C ASP A 212 3.44 28.81 5.20
N GLU A 213 3.80 29.51 4.14
CA GLU A 213 2.86 30.16 3.21
C GLU A 213 1.94 29.16 2.50
N LEU A 214 2.45 27.98 2.13
CA LEU A 214 1.65 26.94 1.48
C LEU A 214 0.58 26.40 2.45
N GLY A 215 0.98 26.01 3.65
CA GLY A 215 0.06 25.51 4.67
C GLY A 215 -0.97 26.57 5.08
N ALA A 216 -0.56 27.84 5.22
CA ALA A 216 -1.46 28.94 5.49
C ALA A 216 -2.50 29.12 4.38
N TRP A 217 -2.09 29.07 3.11
CA TRP A 217 -2.99 29.17 1.97
C TRP A 217 -3.98 28.00 1.91
N LEU A 218 -3.48 26.75 2.09
CA LEU A 218 -4.31 25.54 2.10
C LEU A 218 -5.36 25.61 3.21
N ARG A 219 -4.97 25.92 4.44
CA ARG A 219 -5.91 26.10 5.57
C ARG A 219 -6.88 27.26 5.40
N ALA A 220 -6.51 28.25 4.60
CA ALA A 220 -7.39 29.35 4.29
C ALA A 220 -8.44 29.04 3.22
N ASN A 221 -8.14 28.19 2.26
CA ASN A 221 -8.91 28.08 1.03
C ASN A 221 -9.48 26.68 0.76
N VAL A 222 -8.82 25.60 1.22
CA VAL A 222 -9.15 24.22 0.83
C VAL A 222 -9.64 23.43 2.03
N GLU A 223 -10.80 22.80 1.91
CA GLU A 223 -11.21 21.72 2.79
C GLU A 223 -10.77 20.39 2.15
N VAL A 224 -9.91 19.66 2.84
CA VAL A 224 -9.39 18.36 2.41
C VAL A 224 -10.13 17.25 3.14
N MET A 225 -11.01 16.56 2.43
CA MET A 225 -11.65 15.31 2.88
C MET A 225 -10.67 14.16 2.69
N VAL A 226 -10.54 13.26 3.66
CA VAL A 226 -9.52 12.21 3.65
C VAL A 226 -10.11 10.87 4.05
N VAL A 227 -9.79 9.81 3.29
CA VAL A 227 -10.02 8.42 3.69
C VAL A 227 -8.70 7.66 3.49
N PRO A 228 -7.93 7.38 4.57
CA PRO A 228 -6.58 6.82 4.45
C PRO A 228 -6.58 5.32 4.14
N PHE A 229 -7.64 4.59 4.49
CA PHE A 229 -7.75 3.13 4.33
C PHE A 229 -9.11 2.77 3.74
N MET A 230 -9.23 2.85 2.40
CA MET A 230 -10.49 2.52 1.71
C MET A 230 -10.86 1.04 1.87
N ASP A 231 -9.95 0.10 1.66
CA ASP A 231 -10.13 -1.31 2.03
C ASP A 231 -9.60 -1.55 3.45
N LYS A 232 -10.31 -1.04 4.45
CA LYS A 232 -9.90 -1.13 5.85
C LYS A 232 -9.71 -2.57 6.33
N ASP A 233 -10.62 -3.46 5.98
CA ASP A 233 -10.52 -4.86 6.36
C ASP A 233 -9.27 -5.50 5.76
N GLY A 234 -9.00 -5.27 4.49
CA GLY A 234 -7.83 -5.79 3.83
C GLY A 234 -6.53 -5.22 4.38
N CYS A 235 -6.49 -3.92 4.70
CA CYS A 235 -5.32 -3.29 5.30
C CYS A 235 -4.94 -3.89 6.66
N VAL A 236 -5.93 -4.19 7.51
CA VAL A 236 -5.70 -4.79 8.83
C VAL A 236 -5.34 -6.26 8.72
N ASP A 237 -6.02 -7.00 7.84
CA ASP A 237 -5.82 -8.45 7.70
C ASP A 237 -4.62 -8.81 6.82
N GLY A 238 -4.06 -7.87 6.06
CA GLY A 238 -2.98 -8.11 5.12
C GLY A 238 -3.46 -8.80 3.84
N ASP A 239 -4.60 -8.38 3.28
CA ASP A 239 -5.09 -8.89 2.01
C ASP A 239 -4.40 -8.19 0.82
N GLN A 240 -4.46 -8.82 -0.36
CA GLN A 240 -3.97 -8.22 -1.60
C GLN A 240 -4.78 -6.97 -1.98
N GLY A 241 -6.09 -7.03 -1.77
CA GLY A 241 -7.03 -5.95 -2.06
C GLY A 241 -7.43 -5.81 -3.53
N LYS A 242 -6.66 -6.37 -4.45
CA LYS A 242 -6.89 -6.33 -5.89
C LYS A 242 -7.63 -7.59 -6.36
N ASN A 243 -8.45 -7.48 -7.39
CA ASN A 243 -9.21 -8.61 -7.97
C ASN A 243 -9.90 -9.50 -6.91
N ARG A 244 -10.32 -8.93 -5.79
CA ARG A 244 -10.89 -9.67 -4.66
C ARG A 244 -12.38 -10.00 -4.85
N LYS A 245 -12.86 -10.96 -4.09
CA LYS A 245 -14.29 -11.29 -3.98
C LYS A 245 -14.92 -10.59 -2.77
N PRO A 246 -16.20 -10.18 -2.86
CA PRO A 246 -17.11 -10.30 -3.99
C PRO A 246 -16.80 -9.31 -5.12
N HIS A 247 -16.04 -8.26 -4.86
CA HIS A 247 -15.72 -7.20 -5.81
C HIS A 247 -14.45 -6.43 -5.38
N ASP A 248 -13.70 -5.92 -6.33
CA ASP A 248 -12.59 -5.01 -6.12
C ASP A 248 -13.13 -3.63 -5.68
N HIS A 249 -12.60 -3.06 -4.59
CA HIS A 249 -13.06 -1.75 -4.08
C HIS A 249 -12.97 -0.65 -5.14
N ASN A 250 -11.90 -0.65 -5.96
CA ASN A 250 -11.76 0.34 -7.04
C ASN A 250 -12.46 -0.06 -8.34
N ARG A 251 -13.44 -0.95 -8.25
CA ARG A 251 -14.44 -1.28 -9.31
C ARG A 251 -15.86 -1.24 -8.76
N ASP A 252 -16.04 -0.84 -7.50
CA ASP A 252 -17.30 -0.95 -6.78
C ASP A 252 -18.19 0.31 -6.86
N TYR A 253 -17.74 1.37 -7.51
CA TYR A 253 -18.46 2.65 -7.57
C TYR A 253 -19.69 2.66 -8.49
N THR A 254 -20.16 1.47 -8.89
CA THR A 254 -21.46 1.26 -9.56
C THR A 254 -22.35 0.30 -8.78
N ALA A 255 -21.75 -0.72 -8.18
CA ALA A 255 -22.47 -1.78 -7.47
C ALA A 255 -22.65 -1.49 -5.97
N PHE A 256 -21.72 -0.73 -5.37
CA PHE A 256 -21.70 -0.36 -3.94
C PHE A 256 -21.87 -1.56 -3.01
N LEU A 257 -21.14 -2.64 -3.28
CA LEU A 257 -21.15 -3.86 -2.48
C LEU A 257 -20.34 -3.70 -1.19
N HIS A 258 -19.43 -2.72 -1.15
CA HIS A 258 -18.66 -2.38 0.02
C HIS A 258 -19.25 -1.15 0.73
N PRO A 259 -19.38 -1.18 2.09
CA PRO A 259 -19.87 -0.04 2.86
C PRO A 259 -19.03 1.23 2.63
N GLU A 260 -17.71 1.05 2.44
CA GLU A 260 -16.71 2.11 2.31
C GLU A 260 -16.95 2.96 1.06
N THR A 261 -17.12 2.32 -0.09
CA THR A 261 -17.35 3.02 -1.37
C THR A 261 -18.68 3.76 -1.36
N LYS A 262 -19.74 3.11 -0.82
CA LYS A 262 -21.05 3.71 -0.64
C LYS A 262 -21.04 4.92 0.29
N ALA A 263 -20.34 4.79 1.44
CA ALA A 263 -20.26 5.85 2.42
C ALA A 263 -19.41 7.03 1.92
N THR A 264 -18.36 6.78 1.14
CA THR A 264 -17.55 7.84 0.52
C THR A 264 -18.39 8.71 -0.40
N VAL A 265 -19.19 8.10 -1.28
CA VAL A 265 -20.09 8.86 -2.18
C VAL A 265 -21.15 9.63 -1.39
N ALA A 266 -21.74 9.02 -0.36
CA ALA A 266 -22.70 9.70 0.50
C ALA A 266 -22.06 10.90 1.22
N TRP A 267 -20.81 10.77 1.68
CA TRP A 267 -20.07 11.83 2.33
C TRP A 267 -19.72 12.99 1.38
N ILE A 268 -19.34 12.69 0.11
CA ILE A 268 -19.18 13.74 -0.91
C ILE A 268 -20.45 14.54 -1.04
N LYS A 269 -21.59 13.88 -1.22
CA LYS A 269 -22.89 14.55 -1.37
C LYS A 269 -23.26 15.37 -0.15
N GLU A 270 -23.14 14.81 1.05
CA GLU A 270 -23.43 15.49 2.32
C GLU A 270 -22.59 16.76 2.47
N ARG A 271 -21.30 16.67 2.13
CA ARG A 271 -20.34 17.74 2.43
C ARG A 271 -20.26 18.81 1.38
N THR A 272 -20.46 18.46 0.10
CA THR A 272 -20.20 19.36 -1.03
C THR A 272 -21.44 19.63 -1.88
N ASP A 273 -22.57 18.98 -1.59
CA ASP A 273 -23.76 19.02 -2.46
C ASP A 273 -23.41 18.63 -3.90
N ASP A 274 -22.62 17.55 -4.04
CA ASP A 274 -22.09 17.01 -5.30
C ASP A 274 -21.17 18.01 -6.09
N ARG A 275 -20.62 19.03 -5.43
CA ARG A 275 -19.72 20.05 -6.02
C ARG A 275 -18.29 19.93 -5.52
N LEU A 276 -17.77 18.69 -5.48
CA LEU A 276 -16.37 18.45 -5.19
C LEU A 276 -15.48 19.00 -6.30
N ASP A 277 -14.47 19.82 -5.95
CA ASP A 277 -13.56 20.41 -6.94
C ASP A 277 -12.46 19.45 -7.39
N VAL A 278 -11.89 18.66 -6.46
CA VAL A 278 -10.75 17.79 -6.75
C VAL A 278 -10.91 16.43 -6.06
N TRP A 279 -10.59 15.34 -6.77
CA TRP A 279 -10.39 14.02 -6.17
C TRP A 279 -9.06 13.44 -6.65
N ILE A 280 -8.14 13.21 -5.72
CA ILE A 280 -6.89 12.48 -5.97
C ILE A 280 -6.96 11.12 -5.26
N ASP A 281 -6.74 10.06 -6.01
CA ASP A 281 -6.74 8.67 -5.53
C ASP A 281 -5.34 8.08 -5.68
N LEU A 282 -4.73 7.68 -4.56
CA LEU A 282 -3.33 7.28 -4.48
C LEU A 282 -3.22 5.75 -4.47
N HIS A 283 -2.46 5.22 -5.43
CA HIS A 283 -2.25 3.81 -5.69
C HIS A 283 -0.76 3.45 -5.79
N CYS A 284 -0.49 2.15 -5.85
CA CYS A 284 0.80 1.61 -6.27
C CYS A 284 0.61 0.69 -7.48
N PRO A 285 1.55 0.69 -8.45
CA PRO A 285 1.49 -0.15 -9.63
C PRO A 285 1.82 -1.61 -9.33
N TRP A 286 2.08 -2.43 -10.34
CA TRP A 286 2.64 -3.77 -10.15
C TRP A 286 4.02 -3.69 -9.48
N ILE A 287 4.39 -4.76 -8.73
CA ILE A 287 5.59 -4.75 -7.86
C ILE A 287 6.91 -4.45 -8.58
N ARG A 288 7.01 -4.73 -9.87
CA ARG A 288 8.21 -4.44 -10.68
C ARG A 288 7.91 -4.48 -12.17
N GLY A 289 8.92 -4.14 -12.97
CA GLY A 289 8.84 -4.02 -14.42
C GLY A 289 8.97 -2.56 -14.84
N HIS A 290 9.50 -2.33 -16.04
CA HIS A 290 9.94 -1.00 -16.50
C HIS A 290 8.87 0.09 -16.26
N SER A 291 7.62 -0.13 -16.68
CA SER A 291 6.52 0.84 -16.50
C SER A 291 6.00 0.95 -15.06
N ASN A 292 6.51 0.14 -14.13
CA ASN A 292 6.11 0.15 -12.72
C ASN A 292 7.22 0.70 -11.80
N GLU A 293 8.29 1.25 -12.40
CA GLU A 293 9.43 1.84 -11.68
C GLU A 293 9.51 3.36 -11.91
N PHE A 294 8.37 3.97 -12.19
CA PHE A 294 8.16 5.41 -12.29
C PHE A 294 6.94 5.81 -11.48
N VAL A 295 6.92 7.02 -10.93
CA VAL A 295 5.67 7.64 -10.51
C VAL A 295 4.93 8.07 -11.76
N TYR A 296 3.69 7.62 -11.95
CA TYR A 296 2.91 7.97 -13.14
C TYR A 296 1.41 8.06 -12.84
N SER A 297 0.68 8.67 -13.76
CA SER A 297 -0.77 8.70 -13.77
C SER A 297 -1.34 7.82 -14.89
N PRO A 298 -2.32 6.94 -14.60
CA PRO A 298 -3.10 6.30 -15.64
C PRO A 298 -4.16 7.28 -16.17
N LEU A 299 -3.83 8.01 -17.22
CA LEU A 299 -4.68 9.03 -17.83
C LEU A 299 -6.04 8.47 -18.25
N LYS A 300 -7.11 9.19 -17.97
CA LYS A 300 -8.48 8.72 -18.21
C LYS A 300 -8.94 9.05 -19.62
N ARG A 301 -9.85 8.22 -20.15
CA ARG A 301 -10.59 8.57 -21.35
C ARG A 301 -11.65 9.61 -20.96
N ASP A 302 -11.41 10.85 -21.34
CA ASP A 302 -12.43 11.89 -21.20
C ASP A 302 -13.22 12.06 -22.50
N VAL A 303 -14.51 11.77 -22.43
CA VAL A 303 -15.44 11.99 -23.56
C VAL A 303 -15.55 13.47 -23.94
N ASN A 304 -15.28 14.38 -23.00
CA ASN A 304 -15.41 15.83 -23.20
C ASN A 304 -14.07 16.57 -23.24
N ASN A 305 -12.94 15.89 -23.18
CA ASN A 305 -11.57 16.42 -23.10
C ASN A 305 -11.28 17.37 -21.91
N ARG A 306 -12.26 17.68 -21.07
CA ARG A 306 -12.11 18.65 -19.97
C ARG A 306 -11.18 18.11 -18.89
N ASN A 307 -11.39 16.86 -18.43
CA ASN A 307 -10.55 16.28 -17.41
C ASN A 307 -9.15 15.96 -17.94
N ALA A 308 -9.04 15.49 -19.19
CA ALA A 308 -7.73 15.23 -19.80
C ALA A 308 -6.87 16.51 -19.83
N ALA A 309 -7.44 17.64 -20.21
CA ALA A 309 -6.73 18.93 -20.16
C ALA A 309 -6.31 19.31 -18.72
N ALA A 310 -7.16 19.02 -17.72
CA ALA A 310 -6.86 19.28 -16.32
C ALA A 310 -5.75 18.33 -15.80
N GLU A 311 -5.79 17.04 -16.14
CA GLU A 311 -4.74 16.06 -15.83
C GLU A 311 -3.40 16.54 -16.41
N TRP A 312 -3.32 16.79 -17.71
CA TRP A 312 -2.10 17.29 -18.38
C TRP A 312 -1.53 18.55 -17.73
N ARG A 313 -2.38 19.50 -17.36
CA ARG A 313 -1.95 20.73 -16.71
C ARG A 313 -1.42 20.46 -15.30
N PHE A 314 -2.10 19.61 -14.53
CA PHE A 314 -1.66 19.25 -13.19
C PHE A 314 -0.31 18.52 -13.24
N ASP A 315 -0.16 17.58 -14.16
CA ASP A 315 1.05 16.77 -14.34
C ASP A 315 2.24 17.62 -14.78
N ALA A 316 2.03 18.55 -15.72
CA ALA A 316 3.06 19.52 -16.13
C ALA A 316 3.47 20.46 -14.97
N LEU A 317 2.52 20.87 -14.13
CA LEU A 317 2.81 21.65 -12.93
C LEU A 317 3.58 20.84 -11.90
N LEU A 318 3.21 19.55 -11.68
CA LEU A 318 3.94 18.68 -10.76
C LEU A 318 5.38 18.48 -11.21
N GLU A 319 5.61 18.15 -12.49
CA GLU A 319 6.96 18.01 -13.05
C GLU A 319 7.80 19.28 -12.87
N LYS A 320 7.19 20.45 -13.07
CA LYS A 320 7.85 21.75 -12.92
C LYS A 320 8.13 22.13 -11.46
N LEU A 321 7.22 21.81 -10.54
CA LEU A 321 7.24 22.34 -9.18
C LEU A 321 7.81 21.39 -8.13
N GLN A 322 7.97 20.10 -8.47
CA GLN A 322 8.48 19.11 -7.54
C GLN A 322 9.87 19.46 -7.01
N CYS A 323 10.11 19.13 -5.74
CA CYS A 323 11.39 19.28 -5.08
C CYS A 323 11.90 17.94 -4.54
N GLY A 324 11.00 16.95 -4.44
CA GLY A 324 11.31 15.59 -4.00
C GLY A 324 12.18 14.83 -4.99
N SER A 325 12.78 13.75 -4.51
CA SER A 325 13.79 12.97 -5.24
C SER A 325 13.22 11.78 -6.04
N LEU A 326 11.90 11.57 -6.06
CA LEU A 326 11.28 10.50 -6.84
C LEU A 326 11.15 10.84 -8.34
N ASN A 327 11.32 12.12 -8.67
CA ASN A 327 11.57 12.61 -10.02
C ASN A 327 10.47 12.25 -11.02
N TYR A 328 9.23 12.66 -10.70
CA TYR A 328 8.07 12.49 -11.57
C TYR A 328 8.29 13.16 -12.93
N LYS A 329 7.81 12.53 -13.99
CA LYS A 329 7.80 13.08 -15.35
C LYS A 329 6.44 12.80 -15.99
N ALA A 330 5.81 13.83 -16.52
CA ALA A 330 4.54 13.68 -17.24
C ALA A 330 4.66 12.76 -18.49
N SER A 331 5.87 12.60 -19.04
CA SER A 331 6.13 11.65 -20.12
C SER A 331 6.05 10.18 -19.71
N ASP A 332 6.09 9.88 -18.41
CA ASP A 332 5.99 8.52 -17.87
C ASP A 332 4.54 8.11 -17.63
N ASP A 333 3.59 9.04 -17.75
CA ASP A 333 2.16 8.77 -17.59
C ASP A 333 1.68 7.74 -18.60
N LEU A 334 0.72 6.91 -18.16
CA LEU A 334 0.18 5.82 -18.94
C LEU A 334 -1.07 6.25 -19.70
N PRO A 335 -0.98 6.48 -21.03
CA PRO A 335 -2.13 6.88 -21.82
C PRO A 335 -3.25 5.82 -21.82
N TYR A 336 -4.49 6.27 -21.94
CA TYR A 336 -5.61 5.34 -22.14
C TYR A 336 -5.44 4.56 -23.46
N GLY A 337 -5.71 3.27 -23.41
CA GLY A 337 -5.54 2.33 -24.52
C GLY A 337 -4.19 1.60 -24.51
N GLN A 338 -3.28 1.92 -23.58
CA GLN A 338 -1.97 1.29 -23.46
C GLN A 338 -1.87 0.38 -22.23
N ALA A 339 -1.06 -0.67 -22.34
CA ALA A 339 -0.82 -1.66 -21.30
C ALA A 339 -2.12 -2.08 -20.59
N TRP A 340 -2.19 -1.94 -19.27
CA TRP A 340 -3.38 -2.28 -18.49
C TRP A 340 -4.47 -1.18 -18.49
N ASN A 341 -4.15 0.07 -18.88
CA ASN A 341 -5.09 1.19 -18.85
C ASN A 341 -6.05 1.15 -20.05
N THR A 342 -6.92 0.16 -20.10
CA THR A 342 -7.82 -0.12 -21.22
C THR A 342 -9.26 -0.31 -20.76
N GLY A 343 -10.22 -0.22 -21.68
CA GLY A 343 -11.64 -0.48 -21.40
C GLY A 343 -11.89 -1.84 -20.75
N GLY A 344 -11.09 -2.86 -21.08
CA GLY A 344 -11.18 -4.19 -20.47
C GLY A 344 -10.90 -4.19 -18.96
N ASN A 345 -9.96 -3.38 -18.51
CA ASN A 345 -9.65 -3.25 -17.07
C ASN A 345 -10.81 -2.61 -16.27
N TYR A 346 -11.65 -1.80 -16.92
CA TYR A 346 -12.78 -1.12 -16.28
C TYR A 346 -14.14 -1.81 -16.58
N ALA A 347 -14.15 -2.95 -17.26
CA ALA A 347 -15.39 -3.64 -17.64
C ALA A 347 -16.18 -4.18 -16.44
N LYS A 348 -15.50 -4.41 -15.30
CA LYS A 348 -16.14 -4.93 -14.08
C LYS A 348 -16.85 -3.88 -13.23
N GLY A 349 -16.70 -2.62 -13.55
CA GLY A 349 -17.31 -1.51 -12.82
C GLY A 349 -16.42 -0.27 -12.78
N TRP A 350 -16.97 0.84 -12.28
CA TRP A 350 -16.25 2.10 -12.21
C TRP A 350 -15.25 2.14 -11.04
N SER A 351 -14.08 2.68 -11.33
CA SER A 351 -13.18 3.16 -10.28
C SER A 351 -13.73 4.42 -9.61
N ALA A 352 -13.13 4.83 -8.50
CA ALA A 352 -13.42 6.08 -7.81
C ALA A 352 -13.40 7.27 -8.79
N ILE A 353 -12.32 7.40 -9.55
CA ILE A 353 -12.13 8.49 -10.51
C ILE A 353 -13.10 8.40 -11.69
N ASN A 354 -13.39 7.20 -12.20
CA ASN A 354 -14.41 7.04 -13.23
C ASN A 354 -15.79 7.45 -12.73
N TRP A 355 -16.13 7.15 -11.48
CA TRP A 355 -17.35 7.60 -10.87
C TRP A 355 -17.39 9.14 -10.78
N ALA A 356 -16.33 9.76 -10.29
CA ALA A 356 -16.23 11.22 -10.16
C ALA A 356 -16.48 11.90 -11.54
N LEU A 357 -15.82 11.44 -12.58
CA LEU A 357 -15.95 11.99 -13.94
C LEU A 357 -17.38 11.87 -14.52
N ASN A 358 -18.10 10.82 -14.12
CA ASN A 358 -19.46 10.57 -14.61
C ASN A 358 -20.56 11.21 -13.74
N LYS A 359 -20.30 11.48 -12.47
CA LYS A 359 -21.29 11.92 -11.50
C LYS A 359 -21.10 13.33 -10.98
N LEU A 360 -19.90 13.89 -11.10
CA LEU A 360 -19.56 15.24 -10.64
C LEU A 360 -19.22 16.13 -11.84
N PRO A 361 -20.23 16.71 -12.51
CA PRO A 361 -20.02 17.43 -13.78
C PRO A 361 -19.17 18.71 -13.62
N GLU A 362 -19.06 19.25 -12.40
CA GLU A 362 -18.30 20.46 -12.10
C GLU A 362 -16.91 20.18 -11.52
N ILE A 363 -16.50 18.89 -11.39
CA ILE A 363 -15.18 18.55 -10.88
C ILE A 363 -14.08 19.15 -11.76
N LYS A 364 -13.11 19.81 -11.12
CA LYS A 364 -11.99 20.48 -11.81
C LYS A 364 -10.87 19.50 -12.14
N LEU A 365 -10.65 18.51 -11.25
CA LEU A 365 -9.63 17.50 -11.41
C LEU A 365 -10.06 16.18 -10.72
N ALA A 366 -10.08 15.10 -11.46
CA ALA A 366 -10.23 13.74 -10.93
C ALA A 366 -9.03 12.92 -11.38
N HIS A 367 -8.12 12.57 -10.46
CA HIS A 367 -6.79 12.09 -10.79
C HIS A 367 -6.37 10.87 -9.99
N THR A 368 -5.55 10.01 -10.58
CA THR A 368 -4.94 8.84 -9.93
C THR A 368 -3.43 8.94 -10.06
N PHE A 369 -2.70 8.63 -9.00
CA PHE A 369 -1.26 8.42 -9.06
C PHE A 369 -0.90 6.99 -8.69
N GLU A 370 0.02 6.42 -9.44
CA GLU A 370 0.64 5.12 -9.22
C GLU A 370 2.07 5.35 -8.70
N ILE A 371 2.31 5.03 -7.42
CA ILE A 371 3.57 5.28 -6.73
C ILE A 371 4.30 3.95 -6.54
N PRO A 372 5.50 3.74 -7.14
CA PRO A 372 6.23 2.47 -7.08
C PRO A 372 6.54 1.99 -5.67
N PHE A 373 6.59 0.68 -5.49
CA PHE A 373 6.88 0.06 -4.20
C PHE A 373 8.33 0.22 -3.74
N ALA A 374 9.31 0.19 -4.66
CA ALA A 374 10.71 0.06 -4.26
C ALA A 374 11.68 0.99 -5.03
N THR A 375 11.46 1.20 -6.32
CA THR A 375 12.31 2.04 -7.17
C THR A 375 11.44 2.99 -7.99
N ALA A 376 11.80 4.27 -8.02
CA ALA A 376 11.19 5.29 -8.89
C ALA A 376 12.30 6.05 -9.63
N ASN A 377 12.33 5.97 -10.96
CA ASN A 377 13.37 6.59 -11.79
C ASN A 377 14.82 6.31 -11.30
N GLY A 378 15.09 5.07 -10.88
CA GLY A 378 16.37 4.66 -10.31
C GLY A 378 16.58 5.04 -8.84
N ALA A 379 15.79 5.97 -8.28
CA ALA A 379 15.83 6.32 -6.87
C ALA A 379 15.20 5.22 -6.02
N THR A 380 15.77 4.95 -4.85
CA THR A 380 15.15 4.09 -3.84
C THR A 380 13.93 4.79 -3.27
N VAL A 381 12.77 4.11 -3.29
CA VAL A 381 11.54 4.59 -2.66
C VAL A 381 11.64 4.36 -1.14
N THR A 382 11.47 5.41 -0.36
CA THR A 382 11.43 5.38 1.10
C THR A 382 10.22 6.19 1.59
N PRO A 383 9.74 5.94 2.82
CA PRO A 383 8.65 6.72 3.41
C PRO A 383 8.84 8.24 3.28
N ASP A 384 10.02 8.76 3.59
CA ASP A 384 10.30 10.21 3.54
C ASP A 384 10.22 10.76 2.11
N LYS A 385 10.79 10.05 1.14
CA LYS A 385 10.73 10.48 -0.27
C LYS A 385 9.30 10.47 -0.82
N VAL A 386 8.47 9.54 -0.35
CA VAL A 386 7.05 9.50 -0.73
C VAL A 386 6.27 10.62 -0.03
N ARG A 387 6.60 10.97 1.23
CA ARG A 387 6.06 12.17 1.88
C ARG A 387 6.45 13.44 1.13
N ASP A 388 7.69 13.54 0.64
CA ASP A 388 8.12 14.67 -0.20
C ASP A 388 7.27 14.78 -1.46
N LEU A 389 6.98 13.68 -2.16
CA LEU A 389 6.03 13.68 -3.28
C LEU A 389 4.64 14.18 -2.85
N GLY A 390 4.15 13.78 -1.67
CA GLY A 390 2.90 14.28 -1.11
C GLY A 390 2.90 15.80 -0.92
N ARG A 391 3.99 16.38 -0.42
CA ARG A 391 4.17 17.83 -0.30
C ARG A 391 4.22 18.52 -1.67
N ASP A 392 4.87 17.88 -2.66
CA ASP A 392 4.89 18.37 -4.04
C ASP A 392 3.47 18.36 -4.66
N LEU A 393 2.66 17.32 -4.39
CA LEU A 393 1.24 17.29 -4.81
C LEU A 393 0.43 18.46 -4.18
N ALA A 394 0.65 18.76 -2.91
CA ALA A 394 -0.02 19.88 -2.24
C ALA A 394 0.38 21.24 -2.83
N LYS A 395 1.66 21.42 -3.14
CA LYS A 395 2.19 22.62 -3.81
C LYS A 395 1.62 22.75 -5.23
N THR A 396 1.54 21.64 -5.95
CA THR A 396 0.97 21.58 -7.29
C THR A 396 -0.52 21.90 -7.28
N LEU A 397 -1.26 21.37 -6.29
CA LEU A 397 -2.68 21.68 -6.12
C LEU A 397 -2.92 23.19 -5.97
N LYS A 398 -2.12 23.86 -5.13
CA LYS A 398 -2.22 25.32 -4.97
C LYS A 398 -2.04 26.02 -6.31
N ALA A 399 -0.98 25.73 -7.05
CA ALA A 399 -0.71 26.34 -8.34
C ALA A 399 -1.83 26.07 -9.36
N PHE A 400 -2.33 24.81 -9.41
CA PHE A 400 -3.43 24.42 -10.27
C PHE A 400 -4.73 25.19 -9.98
N LEU A 401 -5.04 25.42 -8.71
CA LEU A 401 -6.26 26.12 -8.28
C LEU A 401 -6.15 27.65 -8.40
N ASP A 402 -4.95 28.22 -8.31
CA ASP A 402 -4.71 29.66 -8.48
C ASP A 402 -4.85 30.10 -9.95
N GLU A 403 -4.65 29.19 -10.91
CA GLU A 403 -4.80 29.44 -12.36
C GLU A 403 -6.26 29.29 -12.86
N ASN A 404 -7.21 28.86 -11.99
CA ASN A 404 -8.63 28.67 -12.26
C ASN A 404 -9.49 29.65 -11.46
#